data_101c1f27927f0bbce2552ec7c25cd12f
#
_entry.id   101c1f27927f0bbce2552ec7c25cd12f
#
_cell.length_a   1.000
_cell.length_b   1.000
_cell.length_c   1.000
_cell.angle_alpha   90.00
_cell.angle_beta   90.00
_cell.angle_gamma   90.00
#
_symmetry.space_group_name_H-M   'P 1'
#
loop_
_entity.id
_entity.type
_entity.pdbx_description
1 polymer ?
#
loop_
_entity_poly.entity_id
_entity_poly.type
_entity_poly.pdbx_seq_one_letter_code
_entity_poly.pdbx_strand_id
1 'polypeptide(L)'
;RDPKVGFPRFKSKHHSKNSYTTNVVNGNILVEGNRIRLPKLKWISMKKHREPAENCRLKSVTVSMEPSGKYFASLLYEGYSCENQAADKDYSNAKILGIDYAMQGMAVFSEEIELEKAGFFRKNEKRLAREQRKLSRCVKGSHNYVRQKKK
;
A
#
# COMPACT_ATOMS: atom_id res chain seq x y z
N ARG A 1 20.95 27.49 5.00
CA ARG A 1 19.81 26.78 5.65
C ARG A 1 18.58 27.08 4.80
N ASP A 2 17.92 26.07 4.25
CA ASP A 2 16.68 26.25 3.48
C ASP A 2 15.59 26.75 4.44
N PRO A 3 15.02 27.95 4.25
CA PRO A 3 14.01 28.50 5.16
C PRO A 3 12.70 27.71 5.18
N LYS A 4 12.52 26.76 4.26
CA LYS A 4 11.35 25.88 4.20
C LYS A 4 11.48 24.62 5.04
N VAL A 5 12.67 24.28 5.53
CA VAL A 5 12.90 23.10 6.35
C VAL A 5 12.77 23.48 7.82
N GLY A 6 11.64 23.15 8.43
CA GLY A 6 11.40 23.31 9.86
C GLY A 6 12.22 22.34 10.73
N PHE A 7 12.23 22.56 12.03
CA PHE A 7 12.86 21.63 12.97
C PHE A 7 12.20 20.25 12.90
N PRO A 8 13.00 19.16 13.06
CA PRO A 8 12.46 17.82 13.17
C PRO A 8 11.41 17.74 14.28
N ARG A 9 10.23 17.22 13.96
CA ARG A 9 9.20 17.01 14.97
C ARG A 9 9.34 15.63 15.59
N PHE A 10 9.21 15.56 16.91
CA PHE A 10 9.20 14.30 17.61
C PHE A 10 8.01 13.44 17.18
N LYS A 11 8.27 12.19 16.76
CA LYS A 11 7.23 11.24 16.40
C LYS A 11 6.64 10.61 17.66
N SER A 12 5.44 11.00 18.04
CA SER A 12 4.76 10.34 19.15
C SER A 12 4.17 8.99 18.73
N LYS A 13 4.10 8.06 19.67
CA LYS A 13 3.50 6.73 19.45
C LYS A 13 2.04 6.80 18.99
N HIS A 14 1.31 7.85 19.37
CA HIS A 14 -0.12 7.99 19.06
C HIS A 14 -0.41 8.58 17.67
N HIS A 15 0.53 9.32 17.09
CA HIS A 15 0.35 10.04 15.83
C HIS A 15 1.25 9.57 14.70
N SER A 16 2.13 8.60 14.95
CA SER A 16 3.00 8.04 13.91
C SER A 16 2.46 6.73 13.37
N LYS A 17 2.71 6.46 12.07
CA LYS A 17 2.51 5.12 11.51
C LYS A 17 3.43 4.13 12.24
N ASN A 18 2.86 3.04 12.73
CA ASN A 18 3.61 1.93 13.30
C ASN A 18 4.28 1.15 12.16
N SER A 19 5.44 1.61 11.72
CA SER A 19 6.20 0.96 10.65
C SER A 19 7.69 1.09 10.89
N TYR A 20 8.46 0.10 10.43
CA TYR A 20 9.90 0.16 10.37
C TYR A 20 10.40 -0.43 9.05
N THR A 21 11.53 0.08 8.57
CA THR A 21 12.21 -0.42 7.37
C THR A 21 13.55 -1.02 7.78
N THR A 22 13.89 -2.16 7.21
CA THR A 22 15.18 -2.82 7.39
C THR A 22 15.78 -3.18 6.04
N ASN A 23 17.07 -2.92 5.87
CA ASN A 23 17.79 -3.20 4.65
C ASN A 23 18.39 -4.61 4.69
N VAL A 24 18.56 -5.21 3.51
CA VAL A 24 19.28 -6.48 3.38
C VAL A 24 20.78 -6.23 3.52
N VAL A 25 21.35 -6.80 4.57
CA VAL A 25 22.80 -6.77 4.84
C VAL A 25 23.21 -8.20 5.21
N ASN A 26 24.20 -8.76 4.50
CA ASN A 26 24.76 -10.07 4.80
C ASN A 26 23.70 -11.20 4.99
N GLY A 27 22.64 -11.21 4.17
CA GLY A 27 21.61 -12.25 4.25
C GLY A 27 20.75 -12.25 5.51
N ASN A 28 20.65 -11.12 6.21
CA ASN A 28 19.84 -10.97 7.42
C ASN A 28 18.33 -11.10 7.17
N ILE A 29 17.90 -10.94 5.90
CA ILE A 29 16.51 -11.10 5.46
C ILE A 29 16.46 -12.18 4.40
N LEU A 30 15.58 -13.15 4.57
CA LEU A 30 15.33 -14.22 3.58
C LEU A 30 13.82 -14.35 3.35
N VAL A 31 13.45 -14.66 2.12
CA VAL A 31 12.07 -14.93 1.71
C VAL A 31 12.04 -16.30 1.05
N GLU A 32 11.30 -17.23 1.63
CA GLU A 32 11.14 -18.60 1.11
C GLU A 32 9.65 -18.95 1.04
N GLY A 33 9.13 -19.10 -0.16
CA GLY A 33 7.70 -19.34 -0.38
C GLY A 33 6.82 -18.32 0.36
N ASN A 34 6.00 -18.80 1.28
CA ASN A 34 5.10 -17.98 2.09
C ASN A 34 5.68 -17.65 3.48
N ARG A 35 6.99 -17.57 3.62
CA ARG A 35 7.67 -17.22 4.89
C ARG A 35 8.73 -16.15 4.66
N ILE A 36 8.90 -15.31 5.65
CA ILE A 36 9.94 -14.29 5.69
C ILE A 36 10.71 -14.40 7.00
N ARG A 37 12.03 -14.31 6.92
CA ARG A 37 12.92 -14.14 8.07
C ARG A 37 13.37 -12.70 8.15
N LEU A 38 13.16 -12.07 9.29
CA LEU A 38 13.56 -10.70 9.55
C LEU A 38 14.60 -10.64 10.67
N PRO A 39 15.46 -9.59 10.73
CA PRO A 39 16.39 -9.39 11.81
C PRO A 39 15.70 -9.43 13.18
N LYS A 40 16.28 -10.14 14.15
CA LYS A 40 15.74 -10.36 15.51
C LYS A 40 14.43 -11.14 15.57
N LEU A 41 13.76 -11.37 14.45
CA LEU A 41 12.58 -12.21 14.35
C LEU A 41 12.97 -13.51 13.64
N LYS A 42 12.38 -14.61 14.07
CA LYS A 42 12.52 -15.89 13.39
C LYS A 42 11.68 -15.89 12.10
N TRP A 43 11.46 -17.05 11.53
CA TRP A 43 10.58 -17.21 10.38
C TRP A 43 9.14 -16.88 10.73
N ILE A 44 8.54 -16.00 9.91
CA ILE A 44 7.17 -15.55 10.05
C ILE A 44 6.41 -15.96 8.79
N SER A 45 5.24 -16.54 8.97
CA SER A 45 4.34 -16.84 7.85
C SER A 45 3.73 -15.56 7.30
N MET A 46 3.67 -15.44 5.99
CA MET A 46 3.03 -14.33 5.29
C MET A 46 2.19 -14.82 4.12
N LYS A 47 1.19 -14.07 3.73
CA LYS A 47 0.47 -14.30 2.47
C LYS A 47 1.16 -13.51 1.36
N LYS A 48 1.87 -14.19 0.49
CA LYS A 48 2.52 -13.59 -0.66
C LYS A 48 1.50 -13.33 -1.75
N HIS A 49 1.46 -12.12 -2.28
CA HIS A 49 0.49 -11.70 -3.30
C HIS A 49 1.10 -11.66 -4.71
N ARG A 50 2.43 -11.53 -4.80
CA ARG A 50 3.14 -11.39 -6.06
C ARG A 50 4.51 -12.04 -5.95
N GLU A 51 4.93 -12.73 -7.00
CA GLU A 51 6.30 -13.20 -7.15
C GLU A 51 7.16 -12.06 -7.72
N PRO A 52 8.40 -11.89 -7.23
CA PRO A 52 9.34 -10.98 -7.86
C PRO A 52 9.69 -11.51 -9.26
N ALA A 53 10.03 -10.62 -10.18
CA ALA A 53 10.57 -11.02 -11.47
C ALA A 53 11.90 -11.77 -11.30
N GLU A 54 12.23 -12.61 -12.27
CA GLU A 54 13.52 -13.30 -12.30
C GLU A 54 14.67 -12.28 -12.31
N ASN A 55 15.77 -12.61 -11.65
CA ASN A 55 16.95 -11.75 -11.49
C ASN A 55 16.76 -10.49 -10.63
N CYS A 56 15.68 -10.40 -9.85
CA CYS A 56 15.49 -9.31 -8.89
C CYS A 56 16.15 -9.63 -7.55
N ARG A 57 16.88 -8.64 -7.01
CA ARG A 57 17.53 -8.71 -5.70
C ARG A 57 16.71 -7.96 -4.65
N LEU A 58 16.39 -8.64 -3.54
CA LEU A 58 15.74 -7.98 -2.40
C LEU A 58 16.68 -6.94 -1.79
N LYS A 59 16.22 -5.69 -1.66
CA LYS A 59 16.98 -4.56 -1.13
C LYS A 59 16.57 -4.18 0.29
N SER A 60 15.27 -4.09 0.53
CA SER A 60 14.76 -3.74 1.86
C SER A 60 13.35 -4.29 2.07
N VAL A 61 12.95 -4.36 3.33
CA VAL A 61 11.60 -4.71 3.76
C VAL A 61 11.08 -3.66 4.71
N THR A 62 9.88 -3.17 4.44
CA THR A 62 9.15 -2.27 5.34
C THR A 62 7.98 -3.05 5.94
N VAL A 63 7.98 -3.20 7.26
CA VAL A 63 6.86 -3.78 7.98
C VAL A 63 6.01 -2.67 8.56
N SER A 64 4.71 -2.73 8.34
CA SER A 64 3.74 -1.76 8.85
C SER A 64 2.57 -2.45 9.55
N MET A 65 2.05 -1.81 10.56
CA MET A 65 0.83 -2.23 11.24
C MET A 65 -0.29 -1.24 10.95
N GLU A 66 -1.40 -1.73 10.48
CA GLU A 66 -2.60 -0.92 10.27
C GLU A 66 -3.43 -0.76 11.56
N PRO A 67 -4.32 0.23 11.62
CA PRO A 67 -5.25 0.40 12.75
C PRO A 67 -6.13 -0.81 13.01
N SER A 68 -6.36 -1.66 12.02
CA SER A 68 -7.07 -2.94 12.13
C SER A 68 -6.30 -3.99 12.94
N GLY A 69 -5.01 -3.75 13.26
CA GLY A 69 -4.10 -4.69 13.90
C GLY A 69 -3.48 -5.69 12.93
N LYS A 70 -3.72 -5.55 11.62
CA LYS A 70 -3.07 -6.38 10.60
C LYS A 70 -1.68 -5.84 10.28
N TYR A 71 -0.75 -6.77 10.01
CA TYR A 71 0.61 -6.46 9.60
C TYR A 71 0.77 -6.67 8.10
N PHE A 72 1.52 -5.79 7.47
CA PHE A 72 1.88 -5.85 6.06
C PHE A 72 3.39 -5.73 5.92
N ALA A 73 3.95 -6.49 4.99
CA ALA A 73 5.35 -6.40 4.61
C ALA A 73 5.44 -5.93 3.15
N SER A 74 6.05 -4.78 2.93
CA SER A 74 6.42 -4.27 1.61
C SER A 74 7.86 -4.66 1.33
N LEU A 75 8.09 -5.43 0.27
CA LEU A 75 9.40 -5.90 -0.14
C LEU A 75 9.86 -5.05 -1.33
N LEU A 76 10.99 -4.39 -1.19
CA LEU A 76 11.61 -3.63 -2.27
C LEU A 76 12.65 -4.51 -2.96
N TYR A 77 12.43 -4.75 -4.24
CA TYR A 77 13.36 -5.46 -5.10
C TYR A 77 14.04 -4.49 -6.06
N GLU A 78 15.31 -4.73 -6.33
CA GLU A 78 16.09 -4.10 -7.38
C GLU A 78 16.33 -5.13 -8.48
N GLY A 79 16.04 -4.78 -9.73
CA GLY A 79 16.19 -5.69 -10.85
C GLY A 79 16.42 -4.96 -12.15
N TYR A 80 17.09 -5.64 -13.08
CA TYR A 80 17.49 -5.09 -14.36
C TYR A 80 16.46 -5.31 -15.49
N SER A 81 15.27 -5.82 -15.19
CA SER A 81 14.42 -6.40 -16.22
C SER A 81 13.37 -5.50 -16.84
N CYS A 82 13.27 -4.24 -16.42
CA CYS A 82 12.17 -3.40 -16.94
C CYS A 82 12.56 -2.52 -18.12
N GLU A 83 13.85 -2.40 -18.44
CA GLU A 83 14.28 -1.42 -19.43
C GLU A 83 14.08 -1.87 -20.89
N ASN A 84 14.03 -3.18 -21.16
CA ASN A 84 14.08 -3.65 -22.53
C ASN A 84 12.77 -4.25 -23.07
N GLN A 85 11.76 -4.50 -22.24
CA GLN A 85 10.48 -5.04 -22.73
C GLN A 85 9.59 -3.99 -23.41
N ALA A 86 9.82 -2.70 -23.12
CA ALA A 86 9.08 -1.62 -23.74
C ALA A 86 9.77 -1.12 -25.02
N ALA A 87 11.11 -1.26 -25.11
CA ALA A 87 11.89 -0.78 -26.26
C ALA A 87 11.72 -1.66 -27.51
N ASP A 88 11.46 -2.96 -27.33
CA ASP A 88 11.30 -3.92 -28.45
C ASP A 88 9.85 -4.17 -28.88
N LYS A 89 8.89 -3.50 -28.25
CA LYS A 89 7.49 -3.60 -28.71
C LYS A 89 7.29 -2.69 -29.89
N ASP A 90 7.05 -3.29 -31.05
CA ASP A 90 6.58 -2.56 -32.22
C ASP A 90 5.16 -2.05 -31.96
N TYR A 91 5.04 -0.75 -31.74
CA TYR A 91 3.77 -0.06 -31.52
C TYR A 91 3.14 0.45 -32.80
N SER A 92 3.68 0.13 -33.99
CA SER A 92 3.17 0.63 -35.27
C SER A 92 1.71 0.26 -35.54
N ASN A 93 1.25 -0.87 -34.97
CA ASN A 93 -0.13 -1.34 -35.04
C ASN A 93 -0.89 -1.27 -33.70
N ALA A 94 -0.32 -0.62 -32.69
CA ALA A 94 -0.96 -0.52 -31.38
C ALA A 94 -2.08 0.53 -31.40
N LYS A 95 -3.26 0.16 -30.91
CA LYS A 95 -4.31 1.14 -30.59
C LYS A 95 -3.87 1.96 -29.41
N ILE A 96 -3.72 3.25 -29.60
CA ILE A 96 -3.36 4.21 -28.54
C ILE A 96 -4.65 4.81 -28.00
N LEU A 97 -4.91 4.63 -26.70
CA LEU A 97 -6.04 5.22 -25.99
C LEU A 97 -5.54 6.35 -25.11
N GLY A 98 -5.95 7.58 -25.41
CA GLY A 98 -5.73 8.72 -24.52
C GLY A 98 -6.73 8.70 -23.36
N ILE A 99 -6.26 8.91 -22.15
CA ILE A 99 -7.09 8.96 -20.95
C ILE A 99 -6.78 10.25 -20.18
N ASP A 100 -7.80 11.05 -19.93
CA ASP A 100 -7.71 12.24 -19.09
C ASP A 100 -8.61 12.12 -17.87
N TYR A 101 -8.17 12.63 -16.72
CA TYR A 101 -8.94 12.59 -15.49
C TYR A 101 -9.99 13.69 -15.49
N ALA A 102 -11.25 13.34 -15.33
CA ALA A 102 -12.35 14.29 -15.29
C ALA A 102 -13.07 14.30 -13.94
N MET A 103 -13.32 15.49 -13.40
CA MET A 103 -14.03 15.64 -12.12
C MET A 103 -15.51 15.23 -12.20
N GLN A 104 -16.17 15.44 -13.33
CA GLN A 104 -17.59 15.07 -13.52
C GLN A 104 -17.79 13.60 -13.90
N GLY A 105 -16.81 13.00 -14.58
CA GLY A 105 -16.73 11.55 -14.83
C GLY A 105 -15.56 10.96 -14.04
N MET A 106 -15.24 9.72 -14.29
CA MET A 106 -14.02 9.11 -13.76
C MET A 106 -12.83 9.43 -14.67
N ALA A 107 -13.06 9.37 -15.95
CA ALA A 107 -12.08 9.68 -17.00
C ALA A 107 -12.80 10.05 -18.31
N VAL A 108 -12.12 10.81 -19.13
CA VAL A 108 -12.49 11.05 -20.53
C VAL A 108 -11.48 10.29 -21.40
N PHE A 109 -11.99 9.56 -22.35
CA PHE A 109 -11.18 8.77 -23.27
C PHE A 109 -11.14 9.43 -24.64
N SER A 110 -10.08 9.19 -25.39
CA SER A 110 -9.98 9.64 -26.79
C SER A 110 -10.95 8.92 -27.73
N GLU A 111 -11.50 7.79 -27.31
CA GLU A 111 -12.59 7.07 -27.97
C GLU A 111 -13.88 7.21 -27.14
N GLU A 112 -15.04 7.04 -27.76
CA GLU A 112 -16.35 7.07 -27.06
C GLU A 112 -16.50 5.84 -26.15
N ILE A 113 -15.87 5.90 -24.99
CA ILE A 113 -16.00 4.91 -23.91
C ILE A 113 -16.71 5.59 -22.76
N GLU A 114 -17.95 5.23 -22.49
CA GLU A 114 -18.68 5.68 -21.32
C GLU A 114 -18.27 4.85 -20.10
N LEU A 115 -17.63 5.48 -19.12
CA LEU A 115 -17.42 4.90 -17.79
C LEU A 115 -18.41 5.47 -16.79
N GLU A 116 -19.26 4.62 -16.27
CA GLU A 116 -20.10 5.01 -15.13
C GLU A 116 -19.23 5.39 -13.92
N LYS A 117 -19.50 6.57 -13.37
CA LYS A 117 -18.90 7.02 -12.12
C LYS A 117 -19.29 6.07 -11.00
N ALA A 118 -18.37 5.27 -10.53
CA ALA A 118 -18.64 4.21 -9.56
C ALA A 118 -19.20 4.72 -8.22
N GLY A 119 -18.96 5.97 -7.87
CA GLY A 119 -19.56 6.68 -6.73
C GLY A 119 -19.47 5.92 -5.39
N PHE A 120 -18.50 5.02 -5.21
CA PHE A 120 -18.39 4.13 -4.06
C PHE A 120 -18.38 4.89 -2.72
N PHE A 121 -17.75 6.06 -2.69
CA PHE A 121 -17.74 6.87 -1.48
C PHE A 121 -19.16 7.31 -1.12
N ARG A 122 -19.89 7.90 -2.06
CA ARG A 122 -21.26 8.36 -1.83
C ARG A 122 -22.22 7.25 -1.46
N LYS A 123 -22.09 6.08 -2.11
CA LYS A 123 -22.90 4.90 -1.78
C LYS A 123 -22.65 4.40 -0.34
N ASN A 124 -21.42 4.53 0.15
CA ASN A 124 -21.04 4.03 1.47
C ASN A 124 -21.01 5.10 2.57
N GLU A 125 -21.14 6.39 2.25
CA GLU A 125 -21.03 7.51 3.18
C GLU A 125 -21.98 7.38 4.38
N LYS A 126 -23.26 7.08 4.13
CA LYS A 126 -24.27 6.89 5.20
C LYS A 126 -23.91 5.70 6.11
N ARG A 127 -23.40 4.61 5.54
CA ARG A 127 -22.94 3.43 6.29
C ARG A 127 -21.73 3.75 7.14
N LEU A 128 -20.74 4.44 6.57
CA LEU A 128 -19.54 4.87 7.28
C LEU A 128 -19.89 5.78 8.45
N ALA A 129 -20.71 6.81 8.23
CA ALA A 129 -21.15 7.73 9.28
C ALA A 129 -21.87 7.01 10.42
N ARG A 130 -22.71 6.00 10.11
CA ARG A 130 -23.37 5.17 11.12
C ARG A 130 -22.38 4.36 11.95
N GLU A 131 -21.41 3.73 11.31
CA GLU A 131 -20.41 2.92 12.02
C GLU A 131 -19.45 3.81 12.84
N GLN A 132 -19.11 4.99 12.36
CA GLN A 132 -18.33 5.99 13.11
C GLN A 132 -19.08 6.47 14.37
N ARG A 133 -20.40 6.74 14.28
CA ARG A 133 -21.22 7.10 15.45
C ARG A 133 -21.27 5.96 16.48
N LYS A 134 -21.34 4.69 16.04
CA LYS A 134 -21.27 3.54 16.95
C LYS A 134 -19.91 3.47 17.65
N LEU A 135 -18.83 3.68 16.90
CA LEU A 135 -17.47 3.67 17.45
C LEU A 135 -17.27 4.77 18.48
N SER A 136 -17.77 5.99 18.21
CA SER A 136 -17.65 7.13 19.15
C SER A 136 -18.37 6.92 20.48
N ARG A 137 -19.43 6.10 20.48
CA ARG A 137 -20.18 5.74 21.71
C ARG A 137 -19.53 4.62 22.52
N CYS A 138 -18.55 3.91 21.95
CA CYS A 138 -17.83 2.86 22.67
C CYS A 138 -16.77 3.46 23.59
N VAL A 139 -16.61 2.88 24.78
CA VAL A 139 -15.51 3.23 25.69
C VAL A 139 -14.19 2.81 25.05
N LYS A 140 -13.27 3.77 24.89
CA LYS A 140 -11.95 3.53 24.28
C LYS A 140 -11.21 2.42 25.04
N GLY A 141 -10.71 1.44 24.29
CA GLY A 141 -9.99 0.29 24.85
C GLY A 141 -10.88 -0.87 25.28
N SER A 142 -12.20 -0.72 25.31
CA SER A 142 -13.11 -1.83 25.60
C SER A 142 -13.14 -2.88 24.49
N HIS A 143 -13.56 -4.10 24.79
CA HIS A 143 -13.73 -5.15 23.79
C HIS A 143 -14.67 -4.71 22.65
N ASN A 144 -15.76 -4.00 22.96
CA ASN A 144 -16.69 -3.47 21.98
C ASN A 144 -16.04 -2.42 21.06
N TYR A 145 -15.21 -1.54 21.62
CA TYR A 145 -14.44 -0.56 20.82
C TYR A 145 -13.52 -1.26 19.83
N VAL A 146 -12.74 -2.25 20.29
CA VAL A 146 -11.82 -3.02 19.45
C VAL A 146 -12.58 -3.78 18.35
N ARG A 147 -13.70 -4.40 18.69
CA ARG A 147 -14.56 -5.09 17.72
C ARG A 147 -15.13 -4.14 16.67
N GLN A 148 -15.62 -2.97 17.09
CA GLN A 148 -16.21 -1.98 16.19
C GLN A 148 -15.15 -1.35 15.27
N LYS A 149 -13.92 -1.15 15.75
CA LYS A 149 -12.81 -0.61 14.96
C LYS A 149 -12.36 -1.54 13.80
N LYS A 150 -12.63 -2.83 13.92
CA LYS A 150 -12.27 -3.83 12.88
C LYS A 150 -13.32 -3.96 11.76
N LYS A 151 -14.49 -3.36 11.91
CA LYS A 151 -15.54 -3.30 10.90
C LYS A 151 -15.27 -2.20 9.86
#